data_d366cf0ed8fdf077c81fe7a5a627725e
#
_entry.id   d366cf0ed8fdf077c81fe7a5a627725e
#
_cell.length_a   1.000
_cell.length_b   1.000
_cell.length_c   1.000
_cell.angle_alpha   90.00
_cell.angle_beta   90.00
_cell.angle_gamma   90.00
#
_symmetry.space_group_name_H-M   'P 1'
#
loop_
_entity.id
_entity.type
_entity.pdbx_description
1 polymer ?
#
loop_
_entity_poly.entity_id
_entity_poly.type
_entity_poly.pdbx_seq_one_letter_code
_entity_poly.pdbx_strand_id
1 'polypeptide(L)'
;MKLSLCNEVLRHLSFPRQCAFAAAVGYDALEIAPFTLGTDPRRLTPRRIAAVRGALAAEGLVCSSLHWLLVAPQGLSITSADASVRRTTVDLMCRLCDLAADLGAEVLVHGSPVQRQLPGGAAARQDAARQRAAACLATAADAAHAAGVTYCIEPLAMRETNFINTV
;
A
#
# COMPACT_ATOMS: atom_id res chain seq x y z
N MET A 1 -3.75 21.31 12.72
CA MET A 1 -4.08 19.90 12.36
C MET A 1 -3.78 19.77 10.87
N LYS A 2 -3.12 18.69 10.45
CA LYS A 2 -2.88 18.43 9.02
C LYS A 2 -3.95 17.46 8.50
N LEU A 3 -4.44 17.71 7.28
CA LEU A 3 -5.44 16.89 6.63
C LEU A 3 -4.86 16.26 5.37
N SER A 4 -5.08 14.95 5.19
CA SER A 4 -4.70 14.22 4.00
C SER A 4 -5.93 13.65 3.28
N LEU A 5 -5.95 13.75 1.95
CA LEU A 5 -6.99 13.16 1.11
C LEU A 5 -6.46 11.89 0.46
N CYS A 6 -7.24 10.81 0.53
CA CYS A 6 -6.97 9.62 -0.24
C CYS A 6 -7.19 9.87 -1.74
N ASN A 7 -6.15 9.69 -2.54
CA ASN A 7 -6.18 10.06 -3.95
C ASN A 7 -7.06 9.15 -4.82
N GLU A 8 -7.42 7.97 -4.36
CA GLU A 8 -8.26 7.04 -5.14
C GLU A 8 -9.66 7.59 -5.41
N VAL A 9 -10.19 8.43 -4.51
CA VAL A 9 -11.52 9.07 -4.72
C VAL A 9 -11.50 10.03 -5.91
N LEU A 10 -10.32 10.48 -6.30
CA LEU A 10 -10.07 11.37 -7.44
C LEU A 10 -9.50 10.66 -8.67
N ARG A 11 -9.52 9.31 -8.72
CA ARG A 11 -8.88 8.50 -9.79
C ARG A 11 -9.37 8.81 -11.21
N HIS A 12 -10.50 9.48 -11.35
CA HIS A 12 -11.01 9.98 -12.62
C HIS A 12 -10.27 11.20 -13.15
N LEU A 13 -9.44 11.85 -12.32
CA LEU A 13 -8.59 12.97 -12.69
C LEU A 13 -7.15 12.50 -12.93
N SER A 14 -6.40 13.25 -13.76
CA SER A 14 -4.94 13.06 -13.84
C SER A 14 -4.28 13.45 -12.51
N PHE A 15 -3.14 12.85 -12.18
CA PHE A 15 -2.48 13.07 -10.88
C PHE A 15 -2.20 14.56 -10.58
N PRO A 16 -1.70 15.40 -11.52
CA PRO A 16 -1.57 16.83 -11.27
C PRO A 16 -2.91 17.51 -10.93
N ARG A 17 -4.01 17.09 -11.58
CA ARG A 17 -5.34 17.63 -11.27
C ARG A 17 -5.87 17.18 -9.91
N GLN A 18 -5.50 15.97 -9.46
CA GLN A 18 -5.79 15.51 -8.09
C GLN A 18 -5.10 16.40 -7.07
N CYS A 19 -3.82 16.74 -7.29
CA CYS A 19 -3.05 17.64 -6.44
C CYS A 19 -3.70 19.05 -6.39
N ALA A 20 -3.96 19.63 -7.55
CA ALA A 20 -4.60 20.96 -7.62
C ALA A 20 -5.96 20.99 -6.91
N PHE A 21 -6.78 19.96 -7.07
CA PHE A 21 -8.07 19.84 -6.38
C PHE A 21 -7.88 19.76 -4.86
N ALA A 22 -6.99 18.88 -4.37
CA ALA A 22 -6.76 18.72 -2.95
C ALA A 22 -6.26 20.01 -2.30
N ALA A 23 -5.33 20.72 -2.93
CA ALA A 23 -4.82 22.00 -2.47
C ALA A 23 -5.92 23.07 -2.44
N ALA A 24 -6.74 23.18 -3.51
CA ALA A 24 -7.84 24.15 -3.60
C ALA A 24 -8.91 23.94 -2.52
N VAL A 25 -9.12 22.70 -2.06
CA VAL A 25 -10.07 22.37 -0.98
C VAL A 25 -9.44 22.53 0.42
N GLY A 26 -8.10 22.72 0.51
CA GLY A 26 -7.42 23.00 1.77
C GLY A 26 -6.80 21.77 2.44
N TYR A 27 -6.51 20.70 1.70
CA TYR A 27 -5.71 19.59 2.22
C TYR A 27 -4.23 19.94 2.23
N ASP A 28 -3.51 19.37 3.20
CA ASP A 28 -2.05 19.52 3.36
C ASP A 28 -1.27 18.41 2.64
N ALA A 29 -1.93 17.27 2.36
CA ALA A 29 -1.29 16.07 1.84
C ALA A 29 -2.21 15.21 0.98
N LEU A 30 -1.62 14.30 0.20
CA LEU A 30 -2.29 13.15 -0.38
C LEU A 30 -1.79 11.86 0.26
N GLU A 31 -2.70 10.98 0.61
CA GLU A 31 -2.44 9.57 0.81
C GLU A 31 -2.59 8.87 -0.53
N ILE A 32 -1.56 8.16 -0.97
CA ILE A 32 -1.49 7.63 -2.34
C ILE A 32 -1.79 6.13 -2.37
N ALA A 33 -2.77 5.74 -3.18
CA ALA A 33 -3.00 4.35 -3.55
C ALA A 33 -2.10 3.99 -4.75
N PRO A 34 -1.09 3.11 -4.60
CA PRO A 34 -0.07 2.87 -5.63
C PRO A 34 -0.63 2.44 -7.00
N PHE A 35 -1.76 1.71 -7.01
CA PHE A 35 -2.42 1.28 -8.24
C PHE A 35 -2.93 2.44 -9.10
N THR A 36 -3.11 3.63 -8.53
CA THR A 36 -3.51 4.83 -9.27
C THR A 36 -2.35 5.43 -10.07
N LEU A 37 -1.12 5.08 -9.72
CA LEU A 37 0.09 5.54 -10.41
C LEU A 37 0.48 4.64 -11.58
N GLY A 38 0.00 3.39 -11.59
CA GLY A 38 0.27 2.41 -12.63
C GLY A 38 -0.27 1.02 -12.28
N THR A 39 -0.41 0.16 -13.27
CA THR A 39 -0.97 -1.20 -13.12
C THR A 39 -0.06 -2.16 -12.34
N ASP A 40 1.22 -1.87 -12.24
CA ASP A 40 2.19 -2.59 -11.42
C ASP A 40 3.20 -1.59 -10.83
N PRO A 41 3.12 -1.30 -9.52
CA PRO A 41 4.01 -0.34 -8.86
C PRO A 41 5.50 -0.70 -8.97
N ARG A 42 5.85 -1.97 -9.17
CA ARG A 42 7.25 -2.40 -9.38
C ARG A 42 7.86 -1.86 -10.68
N ARG A 43 7.00 -1.47 -11.64
CA ARG A 43 7.40 -0.94 -12.95
C ARG A 43 7.40 0.60 -13.01
N LEU A 44 7.13 1.28 -11.91
CA LEU A 44 7.20 2.73 -11.87
C LEU A 44 8.65 3.16 -12.09
N THR A 45 8.84 3.96 -13.13
CA THR A 45 10.17 4.49 -13.49
C THR A 45 10.57 5.65 -12.57
N PRO A 46 11.87 5.91 -12.36
CA PRO A 46 12.32 7.09 -11.63
C PRO A 46 11.74 8.41 -12.18
N ARG A 47 11.59 8.51 -13.49
CA ARG A 47 10.94 9.67 -14.15
C ARG A 47 9.48 9.82 -13.71
N ARG A 48 8.73 8.71 -13.60
CA ARG A 48 7.33 8.74 -13.14
C ARG A 48 7.24 9.16 -11.68
N ILE A 49 8.11 8.62 -10.83
CA ILE A 49 8.18 8.98 -9.40
C ILE A 49 8.52 10.46 -9.23
N ALA A 50 9.51 10.96 -9.97
CA ALA A 50 9.86 12.38 -9.96
C ALA A 50 8.70 13.28 -10.42
N ALA A 51 7.92 12.84 -11.44
CA ALA A 51 6.75 13.58 -11.90
C ALA A 51 5.64 13.63 -10.82
N VAL A 52 5.45 12.56 -10.04
CA VAL A 52 4.50 12.53 -8.91
C VAL A 52 4.95 13.51 -7.82
N ARG A 53 6.22 13.47 -7.42
CA ARG A 53 6.79 14.41 -6.45
C ARG A 53 6.67 15.86 -6.90
N GLY A 54 6.99 16.11 -8.18
CA GLY A 54 6.88 17.47 -8.75
C GLY A 54 5.45 18.00 -8.76
N ALA A 55 4.45 17.14 -9.02
CA ALA A 55 3.04 17.53 -8.99
C ALA A 55 2.57 17.86 -7.57
N LEU A 56 3.00 17.11 -6.56
CA LEU A 56 2.71 17.42 -5.16
C LEU A 56 3.36 18.75 -4.76
N ALA A 57 4.64 18.92 -5.04
CA ALA A 57 5.40 20.11 -4.67
C ALA A 57 4.86 21.37 -5.34
N ALA A 58 4.39 21.30 -6.59
CA ALA A 58 3.80 22.43 -7.31
C ALA A 58 2.56 23.00 -6.63
N GLU A 59 1.84 22.19 -5.86
CA GLU A 59 0.63 22.59 -5.12
C GLU A 59 0.89 22.72 -3.60
N GLY A 60 2.15 22.63 -3.16
CA GLY A 60 2.51 22.72 -1.75
C GLY A 60 2.06 21.51 -0.90
N LEU A 61 1.73 20.38 -1.55
CA LEU A 61 1.31 19.15 -0.88
C LEU A 61 2.50 18.22 -0.61
N VAL A 62 2.33 17.32 0.35
CA VAL A 62 3.24 16.19 0.61
C VAL A 62 2.53 14.85 0.39
N CYS A 63 3.29 13.77 0.20
CA CYS A 63 2.76 12.42 0.31
C CYS A 63 2.75 12.04 1.80
N SER A 64 1.57 11.84 2.40
CA SER A 64 1.47 11.47 3.81
C SER A 64 1.74 9.99 4.04
N SER A 65 1.24 9.15 3.16
CA SER A 65 1.28 7.69 3.30
C SER A 65 0.98 7.00 1.97
N LEU A 66 1.28 5.69 1.91
CA LEU A 66 0.73 4.79 0.90
C LEU A 66 -0.32 3.89 1.54
N HIS A 67 -1.43 3.62 0.83
CA HIS A 67 -2.46 2.67 1.26
C HIS A 67 -3.00 1.85 0.08
N TRP A 68 -3.91 0.89 0.33
CA TRP A 68 -4.39 -0.03 -0.72
C TRP A 68 -3.25 -0.75 -1.45
N LEU A 69 -2.28 -1.21 -0.70
CA LEU A 69 -0.94 -1.59 -1.17
C LEU A 69 -0.94 -2.72 -2.21
N LEU A 70 -1.82 -3.72 -2.05
CA LEU A 70 -1.77 -4.96 -2.83
C LEU A 70 -2.93 -5.11 -3.84
N VAL A 71 -3.60 -4.01 -4.21
CA VAL A 71 -4.72 -4.04 -5.17
C VAL A 71 -4.25 -4.43 -6.57
N ALA A 72 -3.07 -4.00 -6.96
CA ALA A 72 -2.49 -4.32 -8.27
C ALA A 72 -0.99 -4.65 -8.14
N PRO A 73 -0.50 -5.61 -8.95
CA PRO A 73 -1.24 -6.44 -9.91
C PRO A 73 -2.17 -7.44 -9.23
N GLN A 74 -3.05 -8.06 -9.99
CA GLN A 74 -3.94 -9.11 -9.48
C GLN A 74 -3.19 -10.39 -9.10
N GLY A 75 -3.80 -11.26 -8.27
CA GLY A 75 -3.24 -12.56 -7.90
C GLY A 75 -2.27 -12.54 -6.72
N LEU A 76 -2.13 -11.43 -6.03
CA LEU A 76 -1.31 -11.31 -4.82
C LEU A 76 -1.99 -11.92 -3.60
N SER A 77 -1.22 -12.52 -2.70
CA SER A 77 -1.72 -13.02 -1.40
C SER A 77 -0.57 -13.34 -0.45
N ILE A 78 -0.64 -12.81 0.77
CA ILE A 78 0.30 -13.14 1.86
C ILE A 78 -0.03 -14.48 2.54
N THR A 79 -1.26 -14.99 2.38
CA THR A 79 -1.75 -16.22 3.00
C THR A 79 -1.67 -17.44 2.07
N SER A 80 -1.38 -17.24 0.79
CA SER A 80 -1.38 -18.29 -0.24
C SER A 80 -0.51 -19.48 0.13
N ALA A 81 -0.97 -20.70 -0.19
CA ALA A 81 -0.14 -21.91 -0.11
C ALA A 81 0.94 -21.95 -1.20
N ASP A 82 0.70 -21.29 -2.34
CA ASP A 82 1.66 -21.20 -3.43
C ASP A 82 2.81 -20.24 -3.06
N ALA A 83 4.02 -20.78 -3.01
CA ALA A 83 5.23 -20.02 -2.69
C ALA A 83 5.58 -18.96 -3.76
N SER A 84 5.20 -19.18 -5.02
CA SER A 84 5.47 -18.23 -6.11
C SER A 84 4.59 -16.98 -5.95
N VAL A 85 3.33 -17.15 -5.58
CA VAL A 85 2.40 -16.06 -5.26
C VAL A 85 2.93 -15.24 -4.09
N ARG A 86 3.37 -15.89 -3.01
CA ARG A 86 3.92 -15.18 -1.85
C ARG A 86 5.19 -14.41 -2.19
N ARG A 87 6.13 -15.00 -2.95
CA ARG A 87 7.35 -14.30 -3.40
C ARG A 87 6.99 -13.02 -4.17
N THR A 88 6.12 -13.15 -5.18
CA THR A 88 5.66 -11.99 -5.96
C THR A 88 5.00 -10.92 -5.09
N THR A 89 4.24 -11.34 -4.08
CA THR A 89 3.58 -10.44 -3.13
C THR A 89 4.61 -9.71 -2.26
N VAL A 90 5.57 -10.43 -1.69
CA VAL A 90 6.65 -9.86 -0.87
C VAL A 90 7.54 -8.94 -1.68
N ASP A 91 7.90 -9.30 -2.92
CA ASP A 91 8.68 -8.42 -3.81
C ASP A 91 7.98 -7.07 -4.02
N LEU A 92 6.65 -7.09 -4.18
CA LEU A 92 5.89 -5.84 -4.27
C LEU A 92 5.88 -5.10 -2.93
N MET A 93 5.67 -5.78 -1.80
CA MET A 93 5.66 -5.14 -0.48
C MET A 93 6.98 -4.40 -0.21
N CYS A 94 8.12 -5.05 -0.49
CA CYS A 94 9.44 -4.42 -0.37
C CYS A 94 9.58 -3.21 -1.32
N ARG A 95 9.19 -3.35 -2.58
CA ARG A 95 9.24 -2.23 -3.55
C ARG A 95 8.34 -1.05 -3.14
N LEU A 96 7.23 -1.31 -2.45
CA LEU A 96 6.36 -0.25 -1.94
C LEU A 96 7.00 0.50 -0.77
N CYS A 97 7.84 -0.15 0.04
CA CYS A 97 8.65 0.56 1.06
C CYS A 97 9.63 1.54 0.41
N ASP A 98 10.35 1.11 -0.64
CA ASP A 98 11.22 2.00 -1.41
C ASP A 98 10.42 3.14 -2.05
N LEU A 99 9.25 2.84 -2.64
CA LEU A 99 8.38 3.84 -3.26
C LEU A 99 7.89 4.88 -2.25
N ALA A 100 7.54 4.46 -1.04
CA ALA A 100 7.16 5.38 0.04
C ALA A 100 8.29 6.35 0.35
N ALA A 101 9.51 5.83 0.57
CA ALA A 101 10.70 6.64 0.78
C ALA A 101 10.99 7.57 -0.40
N ASP A 102 10.91 7.06 -1.65
CA ASP A 102 11.09 7.83 -2.88
C ASP A 102 10.09 9.00 -2.98
N LEU A 103 8.88 8.84 -2.48
CA LEU A 103 7.82 9.87 -2.48
C LEU A 103 7.87 10.78 -1.25
N GLY A 104 8.71 10.48 -0.27
CA GLY A 104 8.80 11.20 1.00
C GLY A 104 7.67 10.88 1.98
N ALA A 105 6.98 9.74 1.80
CA ALA A 105 6.00 9.23 2.75
C ALA A 105 6.69 8.47 3.87
N GLU A 106 6.21 8.65 5.11
CA GLU A 106 6.77 7.99 6.29
C GLU A 106 6.04 6.70 6.65
N VAL A 107 4.84 6.48 6.10
CA VAL A 107 3.93 5.40 6.51
C VAL A 107 3.35 4.66 5.30
N LEU A 108 3.25 3.32 5.44
CA LEU A 108 2.45 2.47 4.56
C LEU A 108 1.34 1.81 5.39
N VAL A 109 0.11 1.81 4.86
CA VAL A 109 -1.05 1.21 5.54
C VAL A 109 -1.52 -0.04 4.77
N HIS A 110 -1.27 -1.21 5.35
CA HIS A 110 -1.67 -2.50 4.79
C HIS A 110 -3.10 -2.86 5.22
N GLY A 111 -4.09 -2.37 4.49
CA GLY A 111 -5.47 -2.85 4.56
C GLY A 111 -5.64 -4.12 3.71
N SER A 112 -5.68 -3.98 2.41
CA SER A 112 -5.68 -5.05 1.38
C SER A 112 -6.46 -6.32 1.78
N PRO A 113 -7.79 -6.23 2.00
CA PRO A 113 -8.58 -7.30 2.61
C PRO A 113 -8.54 -8.62 1.84
N VAL A 114 -8.61 -8.56 0.51
CA VAL A 114 -8.63 -9.74 -0.36
C VAL A 114 -7.31 -10.52 -0.31
N GLN A 115 -6.18 -9.81 -0.24
CA GLN A 115 -4.84 -10.39 -0.31
C GLN A 115 -4.37 -11.01 1.01
N ARG A 116 -5.16 -10.86 2.09
CA ARG A 116 -4.89 -11.47 3.40
C ARG A 116 -5.96 -12.44 3.89
N GLN A 117 -6.94 -12.80 3.06
CA GLN A 117 -7.97 -13.77 3.42
C GLN A 117 -7.38 -15.11 3.86
N LEU A 118 -7.86 -15.64 5.00
CA LEU A 118 -7.57 -17.00 5.39
C LEU A 118 -8.41 -17.98 4.56
N PRO A 119 -7.84 -19.13 4.18
CA PRO A 119 -8.59 -20.16 3.48
C PRO A 119 -9.69 -20.73 4.36
N GLY A 120 -10.79 -21.15 3.76
CA GLY A 120 -11.81 -21.93 4.46
C GLY A 120 -11.29 -23.32 4.89
N GLY A 121 -12.01 -23.97 5.82
CA GLY A 121 -11.73 -25.34 6.24
C GLY A 121 -11.05 -25.46 7.61
N ALA A 122 -10.30 -26.55 7.83
CA ALA A 122 -9.76 -26.94 9.12
C ALA A 122 -8.81 -25.90 9.75
N ALA A 123 -8.79 -25.81 11.07
CA ALA A 123 -7.97 -24.88 11.85
C ALA A 123 -6.48 -24.97 11.48
N ALA A 124 -5.92 -26.17 11.35
CA ALA A 124 -4.52 -26.37 10.98
C ALA A 124 -4.15 -25.70 9.61
N ARG A 125 -5.10 -25.67 8.66
CA ARG A 125 -4.90 -25.00 7.37
C ARG A 125 -4.89 -23.48 7.53
N GLN A 126 -5.72 -22.95 8.42
CA GLN A 126 -5.74 -21.53 8.74
C GLN A 126 -4.47 -21.12 9.51
N ASP A 127 -4.00 -21.96 10.46
CA ASP A 127 -2.78 -21.67 11.22
C ASP A 127 -1.55 -21.63 10.30
N ALA A 128 -1.45 -22.57 9.37
CA ALA A 128 -0.41 -22.53 8.36
C ALA A 128 -0.49 -21.26 7.47
N ALA A 129 -1.69 -20.76 7.17
CA ALA A 129 -1.87 -19.51 6.44
C ALA A 129 -1.46 -18.28 7.26
N ARG A 130 -1.76 -18.26 8.56
CA ARG A 130 -1.30 -17.21 9.50
C ARG A 130 0.22 -17.15 9.59
N GLN A 131 0.87 -18.31 9.69
CA GLN A 131 2.34 -18.38 9.72
C GLN A 131 2.97 -17.84 8.43
N ARG A 132 2.39 -18.18 7.26
CA ARG A 132 2.86 -17.65 5.97
C ARG A 132 2.70 -16.12 5.89
N ALA A 133 1.56 -15.60 6.34
CA ALA A 133 1.33 -14.15 6.38
C ALA A 133 2.32 -13.46 7.32
N ALA A 134 2.57 -14.02 8.52
CA ALA A 134 3.55 -13.48 9.46
C ALA A 134 4.96 -13.42 8.84
N ALA A 135 5.38 -14.47 8.11
CA ALA A 135 6.67 -14.47 7.42
C ALA A 135 6.74 -13.39 6.31
N CYS A 136 5.66 -13.20 5.53
CA CYS A 136 5.61 -12.13 4.53
C CYS A 136 5.69 -10.74 5.18
N LEU A 137 4.97 -10.53 6.28
CA LEU A 137 4.98 -9.26 7.02
C LEU A 137 6.32 -8.99 7.69
N ALA A 138 7.01 -10.02 8.21
CA ALA A 138 8.37 -9.87 8.75
C ALA A 138 9.34 -9.35 7.68
N THR A 139 9.32 -9.94 6.48
CA THR A 139 10.17 -9.45 5.37
C THR A 139 9.82 -8.02 4.97
N ALA A 140 8.54 -7.64 4.96
CA ALA A 140 8.13 -6.27 4.69
C ALA A 140 8.58 -5.30 5.78
N ALA A 141 8.57 -5.73 7.05
CA ALA A 141 9.06 -4.93 8.17
C ALA A 141 10.58 -4.66 8.06
N ASP A 142 11.37 -5.67 7.69
CA ASP A 142 12.80 -5.51 7.43
C ASP A 142 13.07 -4.49 6.30
N ALA A 143 12.30 -4.60 5.20
CA ALA A 143 12.40 -3.67 4.07
C ALA A 143 11.98 -2.24 4.48
N ALA A 144 10.92 -2.10 5.27
CA ALA A 144 10.46 -0.80 5.78
C ALA A 144 11.51 -0.16 6.69
N HIS A 145 12.12 -0.95 7.58
CA HIS A 145 13.22 -0.48 8.42
C HIS A 145 14.40 0.01 7.58
N ALA A 146 14.81 -0.75 6.57
CA ALA A 146 15.90 -0.37 5.66
C ALA A 146 15.59 0.91 4.86
N ALA A 147 14.34 1.11 4.47
CA ALA A 147 13.87 2.29 3.75
C ALA A 147 13.59 3.50 4.68
N GLY A 148 13.65 3.35 6.00
CA GLY A 148 13.36 4.40 6.97
C GLY A 148 11.86 4.77 7.04
N VAL A 149 10.95 3.83 6.75
CA VAL A 149 9.50 4.03 6.76
C VAL A 149 8.81 3.07 7.75
N THR A 150 7.56 3.37 8.12
CA THR A 150 6.76 2.53 9.02
C THR A 150 5.74 1.74 8.22
N TYR A 151 5.73 0.40 8.37
CA TYR A 151 4.74 -0.48 7.76
C TYR A 151 3.64 -0.81 8.79
N CYS A 152 2.48 -0.20 8.63
CA CYS A 152 1.33 -0.39 9.52
C CYS A 152 0.39 -1.45 8.97
N ILE A 153 -0.18 -2.27 9.87
CA ILE A 153 -1.25 -3.22 9.54
C ILE A 153 -2.56 -2.64 10.05
N GLU A 154 -3.52 -2.47 9.14
CA GLU A 154 -4.83 -1.95 9.46
C GLU A 154 -5.78 -3.09 9.89
N PRO A 155 -6.35 -3.07 11.12
CA PRO A 155 -7.44 -3.96 11.46
C PRO A 155 -8.69 -3.61 10.64
N LEU A 156 -9.28 -4.59 9.97
CA LEU A 156 -10.47 -4.39 9.13
C LEU A 156 -11.69 -5.12 9.70
N ALA A 157 -12.87 -4.64 9.35
CA ALA A 157 -14.12 -5.26 9.79
C ALA A 157 -14.25 -6.71 9.27
N MET A 158 -14.91 -7.57 10.06
CA MET A 158 -15.15 -8.98 9.70
C MET A 158 -15.86 -9.16 8.35
N ARG A 159 -16.64 -8.17 7.90
CA ARG A 159 -17.30 -8.18 6.58
C ARG A 159 -16.34 -8.02 5.41
N GLU A 160 -15.13 -7.49 5.66
CA GLU A 160 -14.13 -7.19 4.61
C GLU A 160 -13.09 -8.30 4.52
N THR A 161 -12.68 -8.85 5.65
CA THR A 161 -11.70 -9.93 5.73
C THR A 161 -11.92 -10.76 7.01
N ASN A 162 -11.47 -11.99 6.98
CA ASN A 162 -11.54 -12.90 8.14
C ASN A 162 -10.19 -12.99 8.90
N PHE A 163 -9.29 -12.02 8.69
CA PHE A 163 -7.96 -12.04 9.30
C PHE A 163 -7.48 -10.64 9.68
N ILE A 164 -6.97 -10.50 10.92
CA ILE A 164 -6.53 -9.25 11.54
C ILE A 164 -7.70 -8.25 11.61
N ASN A 165 -8.63 -8.54 12.52
CA ASN A 165 -9.84 -7.75 12.74
C ASN A 165 -9.77 -6.90 14.02
N THR A 166 -8.74 -7.10 14.83
CA THR A 166 -8.47 -6.39 16.10
C THR A 166 -7.00 -6.04 16.20
N VAL A 167 -6.68 -5.06 17.03
CA VAL A 167 -5.32 -4.74 17.51
C VAL A 167 -4.97 -5.63 18.71
#